data_035ee82b98adc289e04077c914187a24
#
_entry.id   035ee82b98adc289e04077c914187a24
#
_cell.length_a   1.000
_cell.length_b   1.000
_cell.length_c   1.000
_cell.angle_alpha   90.00
_cell.angle_beta   90.00
_cell.angle_gamma   90.00
#
_symmetry.space_group_name_H-M   'P 1'
#
loop_
_entity.id
_entity.type
_entity.pdbx_description
1 polymer ?
#
loop_
_entity_poly.entity_id
_entity_poly.type
_entity_poly.pdbx_seq_one_letter_code
_entity_poly.pdbx_strand_id
1 'polypeptide(L)'
;MTDTADVIERFNAAFVHHDGAALDDLIGDECVMEAVEPAPDGARYVGRDSCLAFWRALAEDRTGQFEPEEVVVAGDRATIRWRYRFGTDPLEYVRGVNLMRVQDGQIVEALGYSKTPGVGAAPLTALVEAADA
;
A
#
# COMPACT_ATOMS: atom_id res chain seq x y z
N MET A 1 13.72 20.06 7.86
CA MET A 1 13.35 18.78 8.48
C MET A 1 12.20 18.18 7.67
N THR A 2 12.35 16.93 7.25
CA THR A 2 11.35 16.25 6.44
C THR A 2 10.27 15.70 7.36
N ASP A 3 9.04 16.17 7.23
CA ASP A 3 7.94 15.71 8.05
C ASP A 3 7.24 14.47 7.43
N THR A 4 6.33 13.88 8.18
CA THR A 4 5.60 12.69 7.75
C THR A 4 4.83 12.93 6.45
N ALA A 5 4.13 14.07 6.36
CA ALA A 5 3.34 14.39 5.17
C ALA A 5 4.21 14.46 3.91
N ASP A 6 5.38 15.07 4.01
CA ASP A 6 6.31 15.20 2.89
C ASP A 6 6.85 13.83 2.43
N VAL A 7 7.22 12.98 3.38
CA VAL A 7 7.70 11.62 3.06
C VAL A 7 6.62 10.83 2.33
N ILE A 8 5.38 10.89 2.80
CA ILE A 8 4.27 10.16 2.19
C ILE A 8 3.95 10.71 0.80
N GLU A 9 3.99 12.02 0.62
CA GLU A 9 3.79 12.63 -0.70
C GLU A 9 4.83 12.14 -1.70
N ARG A 10 6.11 12.12 -1.31
CA ARG A 10 7.19 11.62 -2.15
C ARG A 10 7.06 10.13 -2.43
N PHE A 11 6.67 9.36 -1.43
CA PHE A 11 6.42 7.93 -1.58
C PHE A 11 5.33 7.65 -2.62
N ASN A 12 4.18 8.33 -2.49
CA ASN A 12 3.08 8.16 -3.44
C ASN A 12 3.47 8.61 -4.84
N ALA A 13 4.20 9.70 -4.98
CA ALA A 13 4.63 10.23 -6.27
C ALA A 13 5.50 9.21 -7.03
N ALA A 14 6.34 8.46 -6.33
CA ALA A 14 7.17 7.42 -6.95
C ALA A 14 6.32 6.38 -7.69
N PHE A 15 5.21 5.97 -7.10
CA PHE A 15 4.29 5.01 -7.73
C PHE A 15 3.45 5.66 -8.84
N VAL A 16 2.96 6.86 -8.60
CA VAL A 16 2.14 7.58 -9.60
C VAL A 16 2.93 7.79 -10.89
N HIS A 17 4.23 8.14 -10.76
CA HIS A 17 5.08 8.46 -11.90
C HIS A 17 5.95 7.30 -12.37
N HIS A 18 5.78 6.11 -11.81
CA HIS A 18 6.58 4.91 -12.14
C HIS A 18 8.08 5.14 -11.99
N ASP A 19 8.46 5.85 -10.93
CA ASP A 19 9.85 6.21 -10.66
C ASP A 19 10.36 5.46 -9.42
N GLY A 20 10.82 4.23 -9.63
CA GLY A 20 11.33 3.38 -8.55
C GLY A 20 12.54 3.95 -7.85
N ALA A 21 13.40 4.67 -8.56
CA ALA A 21 14.61 5.26 -7.98
C ALA A 21 14.30 6.35 -6.94
N ALA A 22 13.14 7.01 -7.06
CA ALA A 22 12.72 8.02 -6.10
C ALA A 22 12.49 7.45 -4.69
N LEU A 23 12.38 6.12 -4.55
CA LEU A 23 12.18 5.46 -3.26
C LEU A 23 13.48 5.27 -2.46
N ASP A 24 14.63 5.42 -3.09
CA ASP A 24 15.91 5.00 -2.53
C ASP A 24 16.24 5.59 -1.17
N ASP A 25 15.91 6.85 -0.95
CA ASP A 25 16.21 7.56 0.30
C ASP A 25 15.01 7.68 1.23
N LEU A 26 13.87 7.06 0.89
CA LEU A 26 12.66 7.13 1.69
C LEU A 26 12.45 5.96 2.64
N ILE A 27 13.22 4.89 2.49
CA ILE A 27 12.99 3.65 3.22
C ILE A 27 14.06 3.49 4.31
N GLY A 28 13.60 3.30 5.55
CA GLY A 28 14.51 3.11 6.68
C GLY A 28 15.21 1.76 6.67
N ASP A 29 16.37 1.68 7.31
CA ASP A 29 17.19 0.46 7.33
C ASP A 29 16.45 -0.74 7.93
N GLU A 30 15.61 -0.49 8.92
CA GLU A 30 14.87 -1.53 9.63
C GLU A 30 13.39 -1.58 9.24
N CYS A 31 13.03 -1.06 8.08
CA CYS A 31 11.66 -1.02 7.62
C CYS A 31 11.05 -2.41 7.57
N VAL A 32 9.80 -2.51 8.03
CA VAL A 32 8.99 -3.72 7.92
C VAL A 32 7.74 -3.39 7.13
N MET A 33 7.47 -4.18 6.11
CA MET A 33 6.23 -4.03 5.37
C MET A 33 5.50 -5.36 5.22
N GLU A 34 4.18 -5.27 5.15
CA GLU A 34 3.33 -6.41 4.80
C GLU A 34 2.56 -6.03 3.54
N ALA A 35 2.74 -6.83 2.49
CA ALA A 35 2.03 -6.65 1.24
C ALA A 35 0.56 -7.08 1.40
N VAL A 36 -0.30 -6.62 0.49
CA VAL A 36 -1.72 -6.97 0.53
C VAL A 36 -1.96 -8.45 0.19
N GLU A 37 -1.02 -9.10 -0.46
CA GLU A 37 -1.12 -10.52 -0.86
C GLU A 37 0.10 -11.29 -0.37
N PRO A 38 -0.03 -12.60 -0.18
CA PRO A 38 -1.27 -13.40 -0.22
C PRO A 38 -2.04 -13.33 1.11
N ALA A 39 -3.34 -13.61 1.04
CA ALA A 39 -4.13 -13.79 2.25
C ALA A 39 -3.61 -15.01 3.02
N PRO A 40 -3.78 -15.07 4.36
CA PRO A 40 -4.50 -14.12 5.22
C PRO A 40 -3.65 -12.93 5.71
N ASP A 41 -2.32 -13.03 5.75
CA ASP A 41 -1.50 -12.05 6.45
C ASP A 41 -0.67 -11.16 5.53
N GLY A 42 -0.57 -11.52 4.26
CA GLY A 42 0.31 -10.84 3.32
C GLY A 42 1.77 -11.29 3.43
N ALA A 43 2.53 -11.08 2.38
CA ALA A 43 3.96 -11.36 2.39
C ALA A 43 4.68 -10.29 3.22
N ARG A 44 5.54 -10.72 4.13
CA ARG A 44 6.27 -9.84 5.03
C ARG A 44 7.70 -9.63 4.53
N TYR A 45 8.10 -8.38 4.45
CA TYR A 45 9.45 -7.99 4.04
C TYR A 45 10.10 -7.23 5.18
N VAL A 46 11.32 -7.62 5.54
CA VAL A 46 12.04 -7.02 6.66
C VAL A 46 13.37 -6.47 6.16
N GLY A 47 13.65 -5.23 6.50
CA GLY A 47 14.87 -4.54 6.13
C GLY A 47 14.71 -3.72 4.85
N ARG A 48 15.57 -2.71 4.73
CA ARG A 48 15.52 -1.75 3.63
C ARG A 48 15.61 -2.42 2.26
N ASP A 49 16.57 -3.32 2.08
CA ASP A 49 16.82 -3.91 0.76
C ASP A 49 15.62 -4.73 0.26
N SER A 50 15.01 -5.53 1.15
CA SER A 50 13.84 -6.34 0.79
C SER A 50 12.64 -5.48 0.47
N CYS A 51 12.36 -4.48 1.32
CA CYS A 51 11.23 -3.57 1.12
C CYS A 51 11.41 -2.76 -0.16
N LEU A 52 12.62 -2.25 -0.39
CA LEU A 52 12.91 -1.42 -1.54
C LEU A 52 12.80 -2.22 -2.85
N ALA A 53 13.30 -3.46 -2.86
CA ALA A 53 13.21 -4.32 -4.04
C ALA A 53 11.75 -4.55 -4.44
N PHE A 54 10.88 -4.84 -3.48
CA PHE A 54 9.45 -5.04 -3.74
C PHE A 54 8.80 -3.76 -4.27
N TRP A 55 9.01 -2.64 -3.58
CA TRP A 55 8.37 -1.38 -3.96
C TRP A 55 8.88 -0.83 -5.29
N ARG A 56 10.17 -1.00 -5.58
CA ARG A 56 10.72 -0.59 -6.89
C ARG A 56 10.07 -1.37 -8.02
N ALA A 57 9.98 -2.69 -7.87
CA ALA A 57 9.35 -3.53 -8.88
C ALA A 57 7.91 -3.10 -9.11
N LEU A 58 7.17 -2.83 -8.04
CA LEU A 58 5.78 -2.37 -8.14
C LEU A 58 5.68 -1.00 -8.79
N ALA A 59 6.53 -0.05 -8.39
CA ALA A 59 6.53 1.30 -8.94
C ALA A 59 6.83 1.30 -10.45
N GLU A 60 7.79 0.47 -10.86
CA GLU A 60 8.24 0.40 -12.26
C GLU A 60 7.32 -0.40 -13.16
N ASP A 61 6.36 -1.12 -12.60
CA ASP A 61 5.37 -1.89 -13.38
C ASP A 61 4.36 -0.96 -14.03
N ARG A 62 4.51 -0.77 -15.35
CA ARG A 62 3.64 0.12 -16.13
C ARG A 62 2.36 -0.54 -16.59
N THR A 63 2.14 -1.81 -16.27
CA THR A 63 0.86 -2.49 -16.56
C THR A 63 -0.22 -2.12 -15.56
N GLY A 64 0.18 -1.51 -14.43
CA GLY A 64 -0.75 -1.03 -13.42
C GLY A 64 -0.56 0.45 -13.15
N GLN A 65 -1.55 1.06 -12.51
CA GLN A 65 -1.51 2.48 -12.15
C GLN A 65 -2.00 2.68 -10.73
N PHE A 66 -1.12 3.22 -9.89
CA PHE A 66 -1.44 3.59 -8.52
C PHE A 66 -2.11 4.96 -8.50
N GLU A 67 -3.24 5.06 -7.78
CA GLU A 67 -4.00 6.30 -7.64
C GLU A 67 -4.30 6.52 -6.16
N PRO A 68 -3.56 7.42 -5.49
CA PRO A 68 -3.91 7.76 -4.10
C PRO A 68 -5.22 8.53 -4.08
N GLU A 69 -6.14 8.13 -3.19
CA GLU A 69 -7.45 8.75 -3.06
C GLU A 69 -7.51 9.73 -1.89
N GLU A 70 -6.88 9.37 -0.77
CA GLU A 70 -6.89 10.20 0.43
C GLU A 70 -5.67 9.86 1.29
N VAL A 71 -5.05 10.88 1.84
CA VAL A 71 -3.94 10.72 2.79
C VAL A 71 -4.31 11.47 4.07
N VAL A 72 -4.24 10.77 5.20
CA VAL A 72 -4.44 11.35 6.53
C VAL A 72 -3.16 11.18 7.31
N VAL A 73 -2.64 12.27 7.87
CA VAL A 73 -1.40 12.27 8.66
C VAL A 73 -1.70 12.65 10.10
N ALA A 74 -1.16 11.87 11.02
CA ALA A 74 -1.28 12.12 12.46
C ALA A 74 0.07 11.82 13.12
N GLY A 75 0.86 12.84 13.40
CA GLY A 75 2.19 12.68 13.98
C GLY A 75 3.12 11.92 13.05
N ASP A 76 3.65 10.79 13.52
CA ASP A 76 4.54 9.93 12.74
C ASP A 76 3.78 8.86 11.94
N ARG A 77 2.46 8.89 11.95
CA ARG A 77 1.63 7.91 11.25
C ARG A 77 0.85 8.54 10.12
N ALA A 78 0.61 7.74 9.09
CA ALA A 78 -0.21 8.17 7.96
C ALA A 78 -1.04 6.99 7.46
N THR A 79 -2.22 7.31 6.94
CA THR A 79 -3.09 6.37 6.27
C THR A 79 -3.22 6.80 4.82
N ILE A 80 -2.95 5.90 3.90
CA ILE A 80 -3.06 6.15 2.47
C ILE A 80 -4.19 5.29 1.93
N ARG A 81 -5.30 5.89 1.53
CA ARG A 81 -6.34 5.18 0.81
C ARG A 81 -6.02 5.28 -0.67
N TRP A 82 -6.05 4.14 -1.37
CA TRP A 82 -5.62 4.10 -2.75
C TRP A 82 -6.48 3.17 -3.58
N ARG A 83 -6.39 3.38 -4.90
CA ARG A 83 -6.90 2.49 -5.93
C ARG A 83 -5.73 2.07 -6.78
N TYR A 84 -5.68 0.81 -7.14
CA TYR A 84 -4.68 0.29 -8.07
C TYR A 84 -5.41 -0.27 -9.28
N ARG A 85 -5.18 0.36 -10.43
CA ARG A 85 -5.78 -0.06 -11.69
C ARG A 85 -4.88 -1.02 -12.42
N PHE A 86 -5.49 -2.04 -13.03
CA PHE A 86 -4.79 -2.99 -13.88
C PHE A 86 -5.71 -3.32 -15.06
N GLY A 87 -5.12 -3.82 -16.18
CA GLY A 87 -5.90 -4.14 -17.37
C GLY A 87 -6.43 -2.90 -18.09
N THR A 88 -7.34 -3.10 -19.01
CA THR A 88 -7.90 -2.05 -19.87
C THR A 88 -9.35 -1.69 -19.55
N ASP A 89 -10.03 -2.53 -18.77
CA ASP A 89 -11.41 -2.30 -18.36
C ASP A 89 -11.44 -1.33 -17.17
N PRO A 90 -12.29 -0.28 -17.19
CA PRO A 90 -12.42 0.64 -16.07
C PRO A 90 -12.79 0.00 -14.73
N LEU A 91 -13.37 -1.21 -14.76
CA LEU A 91 -13.73 -1.95 -13.55
C LEU A 91 -12.61 -2.86 -13.04
N GLU A 92 -11.49 -2.94 -13.76
CA GLU A 92 -10.34 -3.73 -13.31
C GLU A 92 -9.46 -2.89 -12.38
N TYR A 93 -9.87 -2.84 -11.12
CA TYR A 93 -9.08 -2.18 -10.08
C TYR A 93 -9.36 -2.82 -8.72
N VAL A 94 -8.44 -2.61 -7.79
CA VAL A 94 -8.65 -2.93 -6.38
C VAL A 94 -8.49 -1.66 -5.57
N ARG A 95 -9.19 -1.60 -4.45
CA ARG A 95 -9.03 -0.53 -3.47
C ARG A 95 -8.36 -1.05 -2.23
N GLY A 96 -7.54 -0.23 -1.63
CA GLY A 96 -6.87 -0.62 -0.43
C GLY A 96 -6.47 0.56 0.44
N VAL A 97 -5.78 0.22 1.50
CA VAL A 97 -5.25 1.19 2.43
C VAL A 97 -3.89 0.71 2.92
N ASN A 98 -2.96 1.63 3.06
CA ASN A 98 -1.70 1.38 3.75
C ASN A 98 -1.68 2.17 5.04
N LEU A 99 -1.27 1.47 6.12
CA LEU A 99 -1.01 2.09 7.41
C LEU A 99 0.49 2.29 7.51
N MET A 100 0.93 3.54 7.58
CA MET A 100 2.34 3.91 7.48
C MET A 100 2.86 4.50 8.77
N ARG A 101 4.15 4.28 9.05
CA ARG A 101 4.86 4.97 10.13
C ARG A 101 6.18 5.51 9.58
N VAL A 102 6.48 6.75 9.93
CA VAL A 102 7.65 7.49 9.47
C VAL A 102 8.47 7.93 10.68
N GLN A 103 9.78 7.70 10.64
CA GLN A 103 10.72 8.18 11.65
C GLN A 103 11.97 8.70 10.97
N ASP A 104 12.44 9.85 11.41
CA ASP A 104 13.67 10.47 10.89
C ASP A 104 13.65 10.64 9.37
N GLY A 105 12.49 11.02 8.82
CA GLY A 105 12.35 11.24 7.39
C GLY A 105 12.29 9.99 6.53
N GLN A 106 12.12 8.82 7.15
CA GLN A 106 12.08 7.55 6.42
C GLN A 106 10.93 6.67 6.89
N ILE A 107 10.42 5.86 5.97
CA ILE A 107 9.34 4.91 6.27
C ILE A 107 9.95 3.73 7.02
N VAL A 108 9.41 3.42 8.19
CA VAL A 108 9.87 2.31 9.03
C VAL A 108 8.84 1.20 9.17
N GLU A 109 7.58 1.45 8.80
CA GLU A 109 6.55 0.42 8.81
C GLU A 109 5.48 0.74 7.76
N ALA A 110 5.02 -0.28 7.06
CA ALA A 110 3.94 -0.15 6.10
C ALA A 110 3.12 -1.44 6.08
N LEU A 111 1.85 -1.33 6.45
CA LEU A 111 0.93 -2.47 6.48
C LEU A 111 -0.14 -2.26 5.42
N GLY A 112 -0.20 -3.14 4.43
CA GLY A 112 -1.14 -3.04 3.33
C GLY A 112 -2.35 -3.94 3.50
N TYR A 113 -3.53 -3.38 3.26
CA TYR A 113 -4.80 -4.10 3.25
C TYR A 113 -5.55 -3.74 1.99
N SER A 114 -6.29 -4.70 1.40
CA SER A 114 -7.05 -4.42 0.18
C SER A 114 -8.38 -5.15 0.18
N LYS A 115 -9.32 -4.60 -0.60
CA LYS A 115 -10.56 -5.29 -0.95
C LYS A 115 -10.26 -6.14 -2.17
N THR A 116 -10.04 -7.41 -1.92
CA THR A 116 -9.70 -8.38 -2.97
C THR A 116 -10.85 -9.39 -3.08
N PRO A 117 -11.22 -9.81 -4.29
CA PRO A 117 -12.26 -10.83 -4.43
C PRO A 117 -11.90 -12.07 -3.63
N GLY A 118 -12.82 -12.49 -2.76
CA GLY A 118 -12.65 -13.70 -1.97
C GLY A 118 -12.93 -14.94 -2.81
N VAL A 119 -12.19 -15.99 -2.54
CA VAL A 119 -12.40 -17.28 -3.19
C VAL A 119 -12.81 -18.30 -2.13
N GLY A 120 -14.01 -18.85 -2.27
CA GLY A 120 -14.47 -19.93 -1.42
C GLY A 120 -15.07 -19.51 -0.07
N ALA A 121 -15.15 -18.22 0.24
CA ALA A 121 -15.78 -17.74 1.46
C ALA A 121 -17.23 -17.34 1.17
N ALA A 122 -18.11 -17.59 2.12
CA ALA A 122 -19.51 -17.10 2.02
C ALA A 122 -19.50 -15.57 2.11
N PRO A 123 -20.27 -14.88 1.25
CA PRO A 123 -20.36 -13.42 1.33
C PRO A 123 -20.83 -12.97 2.71
N LEU A 124 -20.27 -11.88 3.22
CA LEU A 124 -20.71 -11.30 4.49
C LEU A 124 -22.18 -10.92 4.48
N THR A 125 -22.70 -10.52 3.32
CA THR A 125 -24.13 -10.22 3.16
C THR A 125 -25.02 -11.41 3.51
N ALA A 126 -24.59 -12.63 3.15
CA ALA A 126 -25.34 -13.83 3.49
C ALA A 126 -25.36 -14.08 5.00
N LEU A 127 -24.25 -13.78 5.69
CA LEU A 127 -24.18 -13.89 7.14
C LEU A 127 -25.08 -12.88 7.85
N VAL A 128 -25.15 -11.66 7.34
CA VAL A 128 -26.01 -10.61 7.88
C VAL A 128 -27.49 -10.97 7.68
N GLU A 129 -27.85 -11.44 6.49
CA GLU A 129 -29.22 -11.87 6.19
C GLU A 129 -29.66 -13.02 7.10
N ALA A 130 -28.78 -13.98 7.35
CA ALA A 130 -29.08 -15.10 8.25
C ALA A 130 -29.30 -14.63 9.69
N ALA A 131 -28.60 -13.58 10.14
CA ALA A 131 -28.73 -13.03 11.48
C ALA A 131 -30.06 -12.26 11.64
N ASP A 132 -30.57 -11.66 10.54
CA ASP A 132 -31.80 -10.87 10.54
C ASP A 132 -33.07 -11.72 10.34
N ALA A 133 -32.91 -12.99 10.03
CA ALA A 133 -34.03 -13.89 9.74
C ALA A 133 -34.77 -14.35 11.02
#